data_d6835114ea55f3cac3bdce86b6989361
#
_entry.id   d6835114ea55f3cac3bdce86b6989361
#
_cell.length_a   1.000
_cell.length_b   1.000
_cell.length_c   1.000
_cell.angle_alpha   90.00
_cell.angle_beta   90.00
_cell.angle_gamma   90.00
#
_symmetry.space_group_name_H-M   'P 1'
#
loop_
_entity.id
_entity.type
_entity.pdbx_description
1 polymer ?
#
loop_
_entity_poly.entity_id
_entity_poly.type
_entity_poly.pdbx_seq_one_letter_code
_entity_poly.pdbx_strand_id
1 'polypeptide(L)'
;GVKLAEYNSGNNTKKLTFRYELNNGDESTHLSYLNSTSLKLHGGEIKSTAGKPALLVLPAPGTPMSLSGLLPKNECSGKRIIKRNGLDRCLRNDVRIDLQKPQNVQFKVTSPTTPAFNQKINLDFSATDGTGVTEFMITESNQPPSDGWTKQSPVVHFSQTSAAHYLIDGDREYQLYMHFKDVVGHVTTI
;
A
#
# COMPACT_ATOMS: atom_id res chain seq x y z
N GLY A 1 -13.35 -1.44 5.09
CA GLY A 1 -14.38 -1.53 6.14
C GLY A 1 -13.78 -1.88 7.51
N VAL A 2 -14.58 -1.80 8.59
CA VAL A 2 -14.13 -2.22 9.92
C VAL A 2 -14.13 -3.74 9.98
N LYS A 3 -13.04 -4.31 10.46
CA LYS A 3 -12.84 -5.76 10.61
C LYS A 3 -12.61 -6.08 12.10
N LEU A 4 -12.88 -7.31 12.51
CA LEU A 4 -12.70 -7.76 13.89
C LEU A 4 -11.47 -8.64 14.01
N ALA A 5 -10.61 -8.31 14.98
CA ALA A 5 -9.55 -9.21 15.44
C ALA A 5 -10.06 -9.92 16.71
N GLU A 6 -9.96 -11.22 16.71
CA GLU A 6 -10.45 -12.05 17.81
C GLU A 6 -9.34 -12.35 18.81
N TYR A 7 -9.72 -12.53 20.09
CA TYR A 7 -8.77 -12.95 21.12
C TYR A 7 -8.24 -14.35 20.77
N ASN A 8 -6.91 -14.47 20.74
CA ASN A 8 -6.24 -15.73 20.43
C ASN A 8 -5.57 -16.36 21.66
N SER A 9 -4.82 -15.55 22.44
CA SER A 9 -4.04 -16.09 23.55
C SER A 9 -3.56 -14.99 24.51
N GLY A 10 -2.93 -15.40 25.61
CA GLY A 10 -2.31 -14.51 26.61
C GLY A 10 -2.95 -14.59 28.00
N ASN A 11 -3.81 -15.58 28.24
CA ASN A 11 -4.40 -15.82 29.55
C ASN A 11 -3.30 -16.01 30.63
N ASN A 12 -3.48 -15.44 31.81
CA ASN A 12 -2.50 -15.42 32.91
C ASN A 12 -1.14 -14.76 32.56
N THR A 13 -1.10 -13.90 31.54
CA THR A 13 0.10 -13.15 31.14
C THR A 13 -0.14 -11.64 31.16
N LYS A 14 0.92 -10.85 31.00
CA LYS A 14 0.84 -9.39 30.83
C LYS A 14 0.54 -8.96 29.38
N LYS A 15 0.36 -9.92 28.46
CA LYS A 15 0.20 -9.67 27.02
C LYS A 15 -0.99 -10.47 26.51
N LEU A 16 -1.97 -9.78 25.94
CA LEU A 16 -3.07 -10.40 25.20
C LEU A 16 -2.74 -10.34 23.71
N THR A 17 -2.96 -11.45 23.02
CA THR A 17 -2.77 -11.56 21.57
C THR A 17 -4.13 -11.66 20.90
N PHE A 18 -4.35 -10.81 19.90
CA PHE A 18 -5.51 -10.85 19.03
C PHE A 18 -5.06 -11.24 17.63
N ARG A 19 -5.87 -12.01 16.93
CA ARG A 19 -5.62 -12.47 15.58
C ARG A 19 -6.70 -11.94 14.63
N TYR A 20 -6.28 -11.45 13.50
CA TYR A 20 -7.13 -11.16 12.36
C TYR A 20 -6.61 -11.95 11.16
N GLU A 21 -7.50 -12.63 10.45
CA GLU A 21 -7.16 -13.31 9.20
C GLU A 21 -7.46 -12.39 8.02
N LEU A 22 -6.45 -12.17 7.20
CA LEU A 22 -6.58 -11.34 6.01
C LEU A 22 -7.48 -12.04 4.98
N ASN A 23 -8.42 -11.29 4.41
CA ASN A 23 -9.29 -11.74 3.35
C ASN A 23 -8.93 -11.03 2.05
N ASN A 24 -9.24 -11.68 0.93
CA ASN A 24 -9.04 -11.05 -0.37
C ASN A 24 -9.79 -9.70 -0.43
N GLY A 25 -9.10 -8.65 -0.84
CA GLY A 25 -9.61 -7.28 -0.87
C GLY A 25 -9.38 -6.49 0.42
N ASP A 26 -8.74 -7.06 1.43
CA ASP A 26 -8.33 -6.28 2.59
C ASP A 26 -7.16 -5.37 2.22
N GLU A 27 -7.29 -4.11 2.62
CA GLU A 27 -6.33 -3.06 2.30
C GLU A 27 -6.26 -2.05 3.44
N SER A 28 -5.05 -1.65 3.81
CA SER A 28 -4.81 -0.59 4.78
C SER A 28 -3.42 0.02 4.62
N THR A 29 -3.35 1.32 4.48
CA THR A 29 -2.08 2.06 4.44
C THR A 29 -1.35 2.06 5.79
N HIS A 30 -2.07 1.82 6.88
CA HIS A 30 -1.53 1.58 8.23
C HIS A 30 -2.59 0.92 9.11
N LEU A 31 -2.23 -0.13 9.81
CA LEU A 31 -3.12 -0.84 10.69
C LEU A 31 -3.40 -0.04 11.97
N SER A 32 -4.66 0.13 12.33
CA SER A 32 -5.10 0.74 13.58
C SER A 32 -6.44 0.16 14.05
N TYR A 33 -6.82 0.47 15.27
CA TYR A 33 -8.19 0.24 15.75
C TYR A 33 -9.06 1.48 15.46
N LEU A 34 -10.39 1.27 15.43
CA LEU A 34 -11.35 2.30 15.00
C LEU A 34 -11.40 3.50 15.96
N ASN A 35 -11.48 3.22 17.26
CA ASN A 35 -11.60 4.25 18.32
C ASN A 35 -11.19 3.69 19.70
N SER A 36 -11.20 4.53 20.70
CA SER A 36 -10.81 4.17 22.08
C SER A 36 -11.69 3.10 22.74
N THR A 37 -12.87 2.82 22.20
CA THR A 37 -13.80 1.80 22.70
C THR A 37 -13.82 0.54 21.84
N SER A 38 -12.82 0.34 20.98
CA SER A 38 -12.75 -0.81 20.06
C SER A 38 -12.49 -2.14 20.74
N LEU A 39 -11.91 -2.15 21.95
CA LEU A 39 -11.75 -3.38 22.73
C LEU A 39 -13.09 -3.77 23.35
N LYS A 40 -13.64 -4.93 22.94
CA LYS A 40 -14.92 -5.47 23.41
C LYS A 40 -14.72 -6.85 24.02
N LEU A 41 -15.41 -7.14 25.10
CA LEU A 41 -15.27 -8.40 25.82
C LEU A 41 -16.18 -9.52 25.30
N HIS A 42 -17.28 -9.18 24.62
CA HIS A 42 -18.28 -10.14 24.09
C HIS A 42 -18.66 -11.26 25.11
N GLY A 43 -18.87 -10.87 26.36
CA GLY A 43 -19.18 -11.81 27.46
C GLY A 43 -17.96 -12.38 28.19
N GLY A 44 -16.73 -12.09 27.70
CA GLY A 44 -15.49 -12.43 28.41
C GLY A 44 -15.15 -11.44 29.53
N GLU A 45 -14.02 -11.68 30.19
CA GLU A 45 -13.51 -10.83 31.28
C GLU A 45 -12.00 -10.63 31.17
N ILE A 46 -11.54 -9.43 31.48
CA ILE A 46 -10.11 -9.13 31.67
C ILE A 46 -9.96 -8.61 33.11
N LYS A 47 -9.24 -9.35 33.94
CA LYS A 47 -9.01 -9.02 35.35
C LYS A 47 -7.53 -9.17 35.70
N SER A 48 -7.08 -8.42 36.71
CA SER A 48 -5.79 -8.70 37.35
C SER A 48 -5.85 -10.00 38.17
N THR A 49 -4.69 -10.49 38.61
CA THR A 49 -4.58 -11.64 39.52
C THR A 49 -5.30 -11.42 40.86
N ALA A 50 -5.52 -10.15 41.27
CA ALA A 50 -6.30 -9.76 42.41
C ALA A 50 -7.81 -9.59 42.10
N GLY A 51 -8.30 -10.03 40.97
CA GLY A 51 -9.70 -9.96 40.55
C GLY A 51 -10.20 -8.58 40.12
N LYS A 52 -9.33 -7.55 40.08
CA LYS A 52 -9.73 -6.19 39.68
C LYS A 52 -9.95 -6.12 38.16
N PRO A 53 -11.12 -5.64 37.67
CA PRO A 53 -11.39 -5.50 36.25
C PRO A 53 -10.40 -4.55 35.56
N ALA A 54 -10.06 -4.85 34.29
CA ALA A 54 -9.24 -3.98 33.46
C ALA A 54 -10.03 -2.76 32.98
N LEU A 55 -9.32 -1.65 32.79
CA LEU A 55 -9.85 -0.50 32.05
C LEU A 55 -9.74 -0.80 30.55
N LEU A 56 -10.89 -0.83 29.86
CA LEU A 56 -10.97 -1.24 28.44
C LEU A 56 -10.81 -0.08 27.47
N VAL A 57 -10.54 1.13 27.96
CA VAL A 57 -10.37 2.30 27.11
C VAL A 57 -8.97 2.31 26.50
N LEU A 58 -8.91 2.19 25.18
CA LEU A 58 -7.67 2.30 24.41
C LEU A 58 -7.28 3.78 24.23
N PRO A 59 -5.99 4.09 24.02
CA PRO A 59 -5.58 5.43 23.62
C PRO A 59 -6.31 5.85 22.34
N ALA A 60 -6.71 7.12 22.23
CA ALA A 60 -7.38 7.60 21.02
C ALA A 60 -6.49 7.40 19.78
N PRO A 61 -7.02 6.92 18.63
CA PRO A 61 -6.24 6.77 17.41
C PRO A 61 -5.49 8.06 17.03
N GLY A 62 -4.24 7.94 16.58
CA GLY A 62 -3.38 9.07 16.26
C GLY A 62 -2.61 9.68 17.44
N THR A 63 -2.96 9.34 18.68
CA THR A 63 -2.15 9.73 19.85
C THR A 63 -0.86 8.91 19.95
N PRO A 64 0.21 9.42 20.58
CA PRO A 64 1.51 8.72 20.64
C PRO A 64 1.44 7.29 21.20
N MET A 65 0.49 6.99 22.07
CA MET A 65 0.32 5.66 22.68
C MET A 65 -0.56 4.71 21.87
N SER A 66 -1.24 5.18 20.81
CA SER A 66 -2.10 4.35 19.96
C SER A 66 -1.29 3.55 18.92
N LEU A 67 -1.91 2.53 18.28
CA LEU A 67 -1.29 1.78 17.17
C LEU A 67 -0.93 2.70 15.99
N SER A 68 -1.80 3.66 15.66
CA SER A 68 -1.56 4.68 14.63
C SER A 68 -0.88 5.94 15.15
N GLY A 69 -0.27 5.87 16.33
CA GLY A 69 0.42 7.00 16.95
C GLY A 69 1.60 7.50 16.14
N LEU A 70 1.77 8.81 16.11
CA LEU A 70 2.91 9.46 15.48
C LEU A 70 4.03 9.65 16.49
N LEU A 71 5.21 9.18 16.12
CA LEU A 71 6.44 9.38 16.88
C LEU A 71 7.24 10.57 16.33
N PRO A 72 7.97 11.30 17.16
CA PRO A 72 8.89 12.32 16.70
C PRO A 72 10.07 11.69 15.94
N LYS A 73 10.74 12.46 15.09
CA LYS A 73 11.83 11.99 14.20
C LYS A 73 12.92 11.21 14.92
N ASN A 74 13.30 11.62 16.12
CA ASN A 74 14.33 10.99 16.94
C ASN A 74 13.96 9.56 17.43
N GLU A 75 12.67 9.19 17.38
CA GLU A 75 12.15 7.87 17.72
C GLU A 75 11.85 7.00 16.48
N CYS A 76 12.23 7.45 15.30
CA CYS A 76 11.87 6.85 14.01
C CYS A 76 12.95 5.92 13.44
N SER A 77 13.91 5.47 14.21
CA SER A 77 14.99 4.59 13.71
C SER A 77 14.42 3.36 12.97
N GLY A 78 14.84 3.14 11.73
CA GLY A 78 14.36 2.06 10.87
C GLY A 78 12.91 2.17 10.39
N LYS A 79 12.22 3.28 10.67
CA LYS A 79 10.83 3.51 10.26
C LYS A 79 10.76 4.50 9.09
N ARG A 80 9.72 4.36 8.29
CA ARG A 80 9.43 5.31 7.21
C ARG A 80 9.08 6.69 7.78
N ILE A 81 9.79 7.72 7.31
CA ILE A 81 9.50 9.11 7.66
C ILE A 81 8.33 9.62 6.82
N ILE A 82 7.39 10.25 7.47
CA ILE A 82 6.26 10.99 6.86
C ILE A 82 6.28 12.44 7.33
N LYS A 83 5.85 13.36 6.48
CA LYS A 83 5.65 14.75 6.86
C LYS A 83 4.22 14.97 7.35
N ARG A 84 4.09 15.52 8.57
CA ARG A 84 2.79 15.90 9.14
C ARG A 84 2.90 17.30 9.75
N ASN A 85 2.07 18.23 9.25
CA ASN A 85 2.12 19.64 9.66
C ASN A 85 3.55 20.24 9.58
N GLY A 86 4.28 19.92 8.48
CA GLY A 86 5.65 20.40 8.27
C GLY A 86 6.74 19.68 9.08
N LEU A 87 6.39 18.79 9.99
CA LEU A 87 7.34 18.06 10.84
C LEU A 87 7.56 16.63 10.34
N ASP A 88 8.81 16.16 10.43
CA ASP A 88 9.18 14.77 10.20
C ASP A 88 8.68 13.90 11.35
N ARG A 89 7.89 12.89 11.02
CA ARG A 89 7.29 11.93 11.94
C ARG A 89 7.38 10.51 11.36
N CYS A 90 7.10 9.50 12.17
CA CYS A 90 6.83 8.16 11.70
C CYS A 90 5.66 7.55 12.46
N LEU A 91 5.05 6.51 11.91
CA LEU A 91 4.04 5.74 12.62
C LEU A 91 4.70 4.83 13.67
N ARG A 92 4.10 4.72 14.86
CA ARG A 92 4.50 3.76 15.89
C ARG A 92 4.46 2.32 15.33
N ASN A 93 3.39 2.02 14.63
CA ASN A 93 3.20 0.76 13.91
C ASN A 93 2.94 1.07 12.43
N ASP A 94 3.90 0.74 11.55
CA ASP A 94 3.80 0.95 10.09
C ASP A 94 3.45 -0.39 9.39
N VAL A 95 2.52 -1.16 9.97
CA VAL A 95 1.98 -2.35 9.32
C VAL A 95 0.97 -1.91 8.26
N ARG A 96 1.24 -2.30 7.02
CA ARG A 96 0.35 -2.11 5.87
C ARG A 96 -0.26 -3.43 5.47
N ILE A 97 -1.44 -3.37 4.94
CA ILE A 97 -2.15 -4.50 4.34
C ILE A 97 -2.50 -4.09 2.92
N ASP A 98 -2.08 -4.90 1.98
CA ASP A 98 -2.41 -4.74 0.58
C ASP A 98 -2.44 -6.12 -0.07
N LEU A 99 -3.62 -6.54 -0.50
CA LEU A 99 -3.86 -7.78 -1.22
C LEU A 99 -4.43 -7.52 -2.62
N GLN A 100 -4.40 -6.26 -3.06
CA GLN A 100 -4.84 -5.85 -4.39
C GLN A 100 -3.64 -5.52 -5.25
N LYS A 101 -3.73 -5.85 -6.52
CA LYS A 101 -2.80 -5.36 -7.53
C LYS A 101 -3.35 -4.07 -8.16
N PRO A 102 -2.52 -3.27 -8.83
CA PRO A 102 -2.98 -2.07 -9.53
C PRO A 102 -4.17 -2.35 -10.44
N GLN A 103 -5.18 -1.50 -10.38
CA GLN A 103 -6.48 -1.61 -11.05
C GLN A 103 -6.72 -0.43 -11.98
N ASN A 104 -7.85 -0.47 -12.73
CA ASN A 104 -8.25 0.59 -13.66
C ASN A 104 -7.11 1.00 -14.60
N VAL A 105 -6.37 0.00 -15.05
CA VAL A 105 -5.19 0.20 -15.90
C VAL A 105 -5.63 0.62 -17.31
N GLN A 106 -4.95 1.62 -17.85
CA GLN A 106 -5.13 2.09 -19.22
C GLN A 106 -3.77 2.24 -19.86
N PHE A 107 -3.71 1.93 -21.17
CA PHE A 107 -2.52 2.09 -21.97
C PHE A 107 -2.92 2.39 -23.42
N LYS A 108 -2.37 3.46 -24.00
CA LYS A 108 -2.71 3.91 -25.35
C LYS A 108 -1.53 4.57 -26.04
N VAL A 109 -1.29 4.20 -27.30
CA VAL A 109 -0.42 4.95 -28.21
C VAL A 109 -1.17 6.18 -28.71
N THR A 110 -0.60 7.36 -28.53
CA THR A 110 -1.24 8.63 -28.88
C THR A 110 -0.63 9.31 -30.10
N SER A 111 0.61 8.99 -30.43
CA SER A 111 1.30 9.55 -31.61
C SER A 111 2.61 8.78 -31.88
N PRO A 112 2.99 8.54 -33.15
CA PRO A 112 2.17 8.66 -34.35
C PRO A 112 1.15 7.52 -34.44
N THR A 113 0.06 7.73 -35.17
CA THR A 113 -1.02 6.75 -35.40
C THR A 113 -0.88 5.95 -36.69
N THR A 114 0.13 6.26 -37.49
CA THR A 114 0.51 5.60 -38.75
C THR A 114 1.97 5.21 -38.67
N PRO A 115 2.50 4.38 -39.60
CA PRO A 115 3.88 3.90 -39.54
C PRO A 115 4.84 4.99 -39.11
N ALA A 116 5.50 4.79 -37.98
CA ALA A 116 6.41 5.76 -37.39
C ALA A 116 7.73 5.68 -38.16
N PHE A 117 7.99 6.67 -39.00
CA PHE A 117 9.29 6.84 -39.63
C PHE A 117 10.40 7.17 -38.61
N ASN A 118 10.02 7.60 -37.42
CA ASN A 118 10.90 7.81 -36.28
C ASN A 118 10.58 6.77 -35.22
N GLN A 119 11.59 6.13 -34.69
CA GLN A 119 11.47 5.12 -33.60
C GLN A 119 10.84 5.65 -32.31
N LYS A 120 10.37 6.91 -32.31
CA LYS A 120 9.75 7.55 -31.14
C LYS A 120 8.24 7.54 -31.24
N ILE A 121 7.58 6.99 -30.21
CA ILE A 121 6.12 7.06 -30.03
C ILE A 121 5.77 7.78 -28.74
N ASN A 122 4.57 8.34 -28.66
CA ASN A 122 4.02 8.90 -27.43
C ASN A 122 2.91 8.01 -26.90
N LEU A 123 2.88 7.87 -25.58
CA LEU A 123 2.00 6.95 -24.86
C LEU A 123 1.27 7.69 -23.75
N ASP A 124 -0.01 7.36 -23.58
CA ASP A 124 -0.78 7.68 -22.37
C ASP A 124 -1.03 6.40 -21.60
N PHE A 125 -0.81 6.44 -20.30
CA PHE A 125 -1.08 5.30 -19.43
C PHE A 125 -1.42 5.71 -18.02
N SER A 126 -2.25 4.90 -17.36
CA SER A 126 -2.70 5.14 -16.00
C SER A 126 -3.02 3.86 -15.25
N ALA A 127 -2.98 3.93 -13.93
CA ALA A 127 -3.43 2.89 -13.01
C ALA A 127 -3.88 3.50 -11.68
N THR A 128 -4.69 2.77 -10.93
CA THR A 128 -5.07 3.13 -9.56
C THR A 128 -4.72 1.99 -8.60
N ASP A 129 -4.30 2.36 -7.40
CA ASP A 129 -4.01 1.41 -6.32
C ASP A 129 -4.16 2.10 -4.96
N GLY A 130 -4.80 1.47 -3.98
CA GLY A 130 -5.10 2.11 -2.71
C GLY A 130 -3.88 2.34 -1.82
N THR A 131 -2.83 1.52 -1.92
CA THR A 131 -1.55 1.76 -1.24
C THR A 131 -0.57 2.53 -2.11
N GLY A 132 -0.82 2.59 -3.40
CA GLY A 132 -0.15 3.40 -4.40
C GLY A 132 0.73 2.64 -5.38
N VAL A 133 0.64 3.04 -6.66
CA VAL A 133 1.55 2.60 -7.72
C VAL A 133 2.93 3.19 -7.46
N THR A 134 3.97 2.36 -7.45
CA THR A 134 5.37 2.75 -7.17
C THR A 134 6.32 2.57 -8.31
N GLU A 135 6.00 1.67 -9.22
CA GLU A 135 6.87 1.37 -10.35
C GLU A 135 6.03 1.10 -11.61
N PHE A 136 6.60 1.40 -12.75
CA PHE A 136 6.01 1.06 -14.04
C PHE A 136 7.10 0.73 -15.07
N MET A 137 6.72 -0.03 -16.11
CA MET A 137 7.60 -0.34 -17.22
C MET A 137 6.81 -0.70 -18.47
N ILE A 138 7.37 -0.38 -19.63
CA ILE A 138 6.87 -0.74 -20.95
C ILE A 138 7.82 -1.79 -21.54
N THR A 139 7.27 -2.89 -22.04
CA THR A 139 8.04 -3.97 -22.66
C THR A 139 7.32 -4.53 -23.88
N GLU A 140 8.02 -5.39 -24.64
CA GLU A 140 7.43 -6.19 -25.72
C GLU A 140 6.97 -7.59 -25.21
N SER A 141 7.06 -7.86 -23.91
CA SER A 141 6.65 -9.12 -23.29
C SER A 141 5.46 -8.90 -22.38
N ASN A 142 4.48 -9.80 -22.40
CA ASN A 142 3.37 -9.83 -21.46
C ASN A 142 3.78 -10.32 -20.05
N GLN A 143 5.01 -10.81 -19.89
CA GLN A 143 5.55 -11.20 -18.61
C GLN A 143 6.21 -9.99 -17.93
N PRO A 144 5.88 -9.71 -16.67
CA PRO A 144 6.54 -8.65 -15.93
C PRO A 144 8.06 -8.85 -15.89
N PRO A 145 8.85 -7.81 -16.15
CA PRO A 145 10.30 -7.90 -16.09
C PRO A 145 10.78 -8.05 -14.63
N SER A 146 11.95 -8.70 -14.46
CA SER A 146 12.58 -8.85 -13.15
C SER A 146 13.23 -7.55 -12.65
N ASP A 147 13.68 -6.69 -13.56
CA ASP A 147 14.40 -5.45 -13.27
C ASP A 147 14.08 -4.34 -14.28
N GLY A 148 14.80 -3.23 -14.24
CA GLY A 148 14.63 -2.12 -15.18
C GLY A 148 13.42 -1.21 -14.92
N TRP A 149 12.70 -1.39 -13.82
CA TRP A 149 11.50 -0.62 -13.48
C TRP A 149 11.78 0.87 -13.27
N THR A 150 10.94 1.72 -13.85
CA THR A 150 10.90 3.14 -13.54
C THR A 150 10.22 3.35 -12.20
N LYS A 151 10.95 3.90 -11.23
CA LYS A 151 10.50 4.11 -9.86
C LYS A 151 9.90 5.48 -9.64
N GLN A 152 8.92 5.55 -8.76
CA GLN A 152 8.31 6.80 -8.30
C GLN A 152 7.84 6.69 -6.84
N SER A 153 7.50 7.83 -6.24
CA SER A 153 6.79 7.83 -4.95
C SER A 153 5.41 7.18 -5.10
N PRO A 154 4.89 6.47 -4.09
CA PRO A 154 3.56 5.86 -4.14
C PRO A 154 2.48 6.89 -4.50
N VAL A 155 1.69 6.62 -5.54
CA VAL A 155 0.60 7.47 -6.02
C VAL A 155 -0.67 6.64 -6.21
N VAL A 156 -1.75 7.00 -5.50
CA VAL A 156 -3.04 6.29 -5.56
C VAL A 156 -3.67 6.36 -6.96
N HIS A 157 -3.59 7.51 -7.61
CA HIS A 157 -4.05 7.72 -9.00
C HIS A 157 -2.86 8.11 -9.86
N PHE A 158 -2.19 7.12 -10.41
CA PHE A 158 -1.04 7.33 -11.29
C PHE A 158 -1.48 7.59 -12.72
N SER A 159 -0.90 8.59 -13.38
CA SER A 159 -1.09 8.82 -14.82
C SER A 159 0.12 9.50 -15.44
N GLN A 160 0.39 9.16 -16.68
CA GLN A 160 1.36 9.81 -17.57
C GLN A 160 0.69 10.09 -18.90
N THR A 161 0.92 11.27 -19.45
CA THR A 161 0.42 11.67 -20.77
C THR A 161 1.57 12.06 -21.67
N SER A 162 1.48 11.71 -22.96
CA SER A 162 2.50 12.00 -23.97
C SER A 162 3.91 11.55 -23.56
N ALA A 163 4.02 10.46 -22.77
CA ALA A 163 5.30 9.89 -22.40
C ALA A 163 6.01 9.35 -23.66
N ALA A 164 7.24 9.79 -23.89
CA ALA A 164 8.03 9.33 -25.01
C ALA A 164 8.54 7.90 -24.78
N HIS A 165 8.34 7.02 -25.75
CA HIS A 165 8.94 5.69 -25.81
C HIS A 165 9.70 5.52 -27.12
N TYR A 166 10.84 4.85 -27.06
CA TYR A 166 11.69 4.63 -28.24
C TYR A 166 11.69 3.15 -28.60
N LEU A 167 11.29 2.84 -29.84
CA LEU A 167 11.37 1.51 -30.43
C LEU A 167 12.81 1.23 -30.86
N ILE A 168 13.32 0.04 -30.60
CA ILE A 168 14.75 -0.26 -30.74
C ILE A 168 15.13 -0.68 -32.17
N ASP A 169 14.26 -1.40 -32.87
CA ASP A 169 14.51 -1.92 -34.21
C ASP A 169 13.53 -1.34 -35.22
N GLY A 170 13.93 -1.26 -36.50
CA GLY A 170 13.19 -0.64 -37.57
C GLY A 170 11.88 -1.34 -37.98
N ASP A 171 11.75 -1.69 -39.24
CA ASP A 171 10.50 -2.10 -39.92
C ASP A 171 9.91 -3.42 -39.42
N ARG A 172 9.27 -3.41 -38.28
CA ARG A 172 8.47 -4.55 -37.76
C ARG A 172 7.25 -4.08 -36.98
N GLU A 173 6.30 -4.96 -36.79
CA GLU A 173 5.18 -4.75 -35.90
C GLU A 173 5.64 -4.92 -34.44
N TYR A 174 5.22 -4.01 -33.57
CA TYR A 174 5.51 -4.03 -32.15
C TYR A 174 4.24 -4.33 -31.37
N GLN A 175 4.32 -5.28 -30.44
CA GLN A 175 3.32 -5.48 -29.43
C GLN A 175 3.89 -4.99 -28.09
N LEU A 176 3.29 -3.93 -27.54
CA LEU A 176 3.76 -3.30 -26.33
C LEU A 176 2.84 -3.64 -25.16
N TYR A 177 3.43 -3.91 -24.03
CA TYR A 177 2.76 -4.17 -22.76
C TYR A 177 3.19 -3.14 -21.72
N MET A 178 2.21 -2.65 -20.96
CA MET A 178 2.46 -1.76 -19.83
C MET A 178 2.30 -2.54 -18.52
N HIS A 179 3.29 -2.47 -17.67
CA HIS A 179 3.32 -3.10 -16.37
C HIS A 179 3.28 -2.04 -15.28
N PHE A 180 2.43 -2.23 -14.27
CA PHE A 180 2.35 -1.38 -13.08
C PHE A 180 2.59 -2.23 -11.84
N LYS A 181 3.39 -1.71 -10.90
CA LYS A 181 3.68 -2.36 -9.63
C LYS A 181 3.31 -1.46 -8.45
N ASP A 182 2.69 -2.04 -7.44
CA ASP A 182 2.35 -1.37 -6.20
C ASP A 182 3.48 -1.37 -5.16
N VAL A 183 3.18 -0.85 -3.98
CA VAL A 183 4.10 -0.70 -2.84
C VAL A 183 4.57 -2.04 -2.26
N VAL A 184 3.80 -3.12 -2.42
CA VAL A 184 4.13 -4.46 -1.89
C VAL A 184 4.65 -5.43 -2.95
N GLY A 185 4.63 -5.00 -4.22
CA GLY A 185 5.20 -5.76 -5.33
C GLY A 185 4.19 -6.50 -6.20
N HIS A 186 2.88 -6.32 -6.01
CA HIS A 186 1.90 -6.88 -6.93
C HIS A 186 1.97 -6.18 -8.28
N VAL A 187 1.82 -6.94 -9.36
CA VAL A 187 1.93 -6.43 -10.73
C VAL A 187 0.64 -6.64 -11.50
N THR A 188 0.26 -5.62 -12.26
CA THR A 188 -0.76 -5.70 -13.32
C THR A 188 -0.14 -5.36 -14.65
N THR A 189 -0.47 -6.14 -15.69
CA THR A 189 -0.03 -5.99 -17.07
C THR A 189 -1.24 -5.75 -17.98
N ILE A 190 -1.13 -4.85 -18.94
CA ILE A 190 -2.11 -4.59 -20.02
C ILE A 190 -1.42 -4.50 -21.36
#